data_c610b4c719b063b02e90518ca8662d1f
#
_entry.id   c610b4c719b063b02e90518ca8662d1f
#
_cell.length_a   1.000
_cell.length_b   1.000
_cell.length_c   1.000
_cell.angle_alpha   90.00
_cell.angle_beta   90.00
_cell.angle_gamma   90.00
#
_symmetry.space_group_name_H-M   'P 1'
#
loop_
_entity.id
_entity.type
_entity.pdbx_description
1 polymer ?
#
loop_
_entity_poly.entity_id
_entity_poly.type
_entity_poly.pdbx_seq_one_letter_code
_entity_poly.pdbx_strand_id
1 'polypeptide(L)'
;EYAAELVSRLDDDKGAEIRRRALDSTSLGVARQARNRELADMEGFIEPHLWTGVGRARSGCGAALVGSADQVLSELEAYRKMGIRAFILSGYPHIDECKHFGTHAMPHLETCSLPEMYGRVPEKVPATPLAAGERR
;
A
#
# COMPACT_ATOMS: atom_id res chain seq x y z
N GLU A 1 14.03 8.27 4.89
CA GLU A 1 14.56 8.08 6.25
C GLU A 1 13.86 6.92 6.93
N TYR A 2 12.54 6.96 7.11
CA TYR A 2 11.74 5.92 7.76
C TYR A 2 11.78 4.55 7.02
N ALA A 3 11.70 4.56 5.70
CA ALA A 3 11.79 3.34 4.88
C ALA A 3 13.16 2.64 5.04
N ALA A 4 14.24 3.40 5.14
CA ALA A 4 15.58 2.86 5.39
C ALA A 4 15.71 2.24 6.78
N GLU A 5 15.12 2.88 7.80
CA GLU A 5 15.05 2.33 9.15
C GLU A 5 14.25 1.03 9.19
N LEU A 6 13.13 0.96 8.47
CA LEU A 6 12.34 -0.25 8.36
C LEU A 6 13.17 -1.41 7.78
N VAL A 7 13.91 -1.15 6.69
CA VAL A 7 14.80 -2.16 6.06
C VAL A 7 15.87 -2.64 7.02
N SER A 8 16.47 -1.74 7.81
CA SER A 8 17.54 -2.11 8.74
C SER A 8 17.10 -3.07 9.84
N ARG A 9 15.81 -3.19 10.08
CA ARG A 9 15.21 -4.08 11.09
C ARG A 9 14.73 -5.42 10.51
N LEU A 10 14.89 -5.65 9.21
CA LEU A 10 14.41 -6.87 8.56
C LEU A 10 15.37 -8.04 8.84
N ASP A 11 14.78 -9.18 9.14
CA ASP A 11 15.48 -10.46 9.19
C ASP A 11 15.58 -11.01 7.74
N ASP A 12 16.76 -10.86 7.15
CA ASP A 12 17.00 -11.25 5.76
C ASP A 12 16.87 -12.76 5.54
N ASP A 13 17.18 -13.60 6.53
CA ASP A 13 17.08 -15.06 6.41
C ASP A 13 15.62 -15.50 6.39
N LYS A 14 14.80 -14.96 7.28
CA LYS A 14 13.34 -15.20 7.26
C LYS A 14 12.71 -14.64 6.01
N GLY A 15 13.14 -13.46 5.56
CA GLY A 15 12.70 -12.87 4.32
C GLY A 15 13.01 -13.75 3.12
N ALA A 16 14.21 -14.34 3.06
CA ALA A 16 14.61 -15.26 2.01
C ALA A 16 13.79 -16.56 2.01
N GLU A 17 13.50 -17.12 3.19
CA GLU A 17 12.66 -18.32 3.31
C GLU A 17 11.22 -18.05 2.84
N ILE A 18 10.63 -16.93 3.24
CA ILE A 18 9.28 -16.53 2.80
C ILE A 18 9.25 -16.35 1.29
N ARG A 19 10.27 -15.71 0.70
CA ARG A 19 10.37 -15.52 -0.76
C ARG A 19 10.49 -16.85 -1.48
N ARG A 20 11.29 -17.77 -1.00
CA ARG A 20 11.45 -19.12 -1.60
C ARG A 20 10.11 -19.84 -1.66
N ARG A 21 9.35 -19.85 -0.56
CA ARG A 21 8.00 -20.45 -0.52
C ARG A 21 7.02 -19.77 -1.47
N ALA A 22 7.11 -18.44 -1.62
CA ALA A 22 6.26 -17.69 -2.53
C ALA A 22 6.59 -17.95 -4.00
N LEU A 23 7.86 -18.15 -4.35
CA LEU A 23 8.31 -18.41 -5.72
C LEU A 23 7.93 -19.82 -6.21
N ASP A 24 7.62 -20.77 -5.32
CA ASP A 24 7.02 -22.05 -5.70
C ASP A 24 5.58 -21.91 -6.23
N SER A 25 5.01 -20.72 -6.13
CA SER A 25 3.68 -20.40 -6.64
C SER A 25 3.69 -20.10 -8.13
N THR A 26 2.70 -20.61 -8.87
CA THR A 26 2.46 -20.29 -10.28
C THR A 26 1.81 -18.92 -10.50
N SER A 27 1.71 -18.09 -9.48
CA SER A 27 1.08 -16.78 -9.53
C SER A 27 1.89 -15.77 -10.36
N LEU A 28 1.27 -15.23 -11.40
CA LEU A 28 1.86 -14.14 -12.20
C LEU A 28 2.20 -12.90 -11.35
N GLY A 29 1.42 -12.64 -10.30
CA GLY A 29 1.68 -11.53 -9.38
C GLY A 29 2.98 -11.72 -8.63
N VAL A 30 3.25 -12.93 -8.13
CA VAL A 30 4.51 -13.26 -7.44
C VAL A 30 5.71 -13.15 -8.39
N ALA A 31 5.59 -13.68 -9.61
CA ALA A 31 6.63 -13.58 -10.62
C ALA A 31 6.95 -12.10 -10.95
N ARG A 32 5.91 -11.26 -11.07
CA ARG A 32 6.09 -9.83 -11.34
C ARG A 32 6.75 -9.09 -10.18
N GLN A 33 6.40 -9.41 -8.95
CA GLN A 33 7.05 -8.86 -7.76
C GLN A 33 8.52 -9.25 -7.68
N ALA A 34 8.88 -10.50 -8.02
CA ALA A 34 10.25 -10.95 -8.11
C ALA A 34 11.04 -10.14 -9.15
N ARG A 35 10.48 -10.02 -10.36
CA ARG A 35 11.08 -9.22 -11.43
C ARG A 35 11.27 -7.75 -11.04
N ASN A 36 10.31 -7.14 -10.38
CA ASN A 36 10.42 -5.75 -9.93
C ASN A 36 11.61 -5.58 -8.97
N ARG A 37 11.85 -6.54 -8.08
CA ARG A 37 13.01 -6.51 -7.18
C ARG A 37 14.34 -6.67 -7.91
N GLU A 38 14.38 -7.44 -8.99
CA GLU A 38 15.56 -7.60 -9.84
C GLU A 38 15.90 -6.34 -10.65
N LEU A 39 14.88 -5.56 -10.99
CA LEU A 39 15.02 -4.30 -11.73
C LEU A 39 15.31 -3.10 -10.84
N ALA A 40 15.14 -3.24 -9.52
CA ALA A 40 15.35 -2.16 -8.58
C ALA A 40 16.83 -1.79 -8.47
N ASP A 41 17.09 -0.53 -8.20
CA ASP A 41 18.42 -0.01 -7.92
C ASP A 41 19.00 -0.54 -6.59
N MET A 42 20.18 -0.10 -6.22
CA MET A 42 20.86 -0.53 -4.97
C MET A 42 20.09 -0.13 -3.70
N GLU A 43 19.25 0.91 -3.77
CA GLU A 43 18.39 1.37 -2.68
C GLU A 43 17.04 0.67 -2.68
N GLY A 44 16.71 -0.07 -3.73
CA GLY A 44 15.48 -0.83 -3.88
C GLY A 44 14.35 -0.10 -4.60
N PHE A 45 14.64 0.99 -5.30
CA PHE A 45 13.67 1.73 -6.09
C PHE A 45 13.64 1.26 -7.55
N ILE A 46 12.44 1.11 -8.11
CA ILE A 46 12.22 0.84 -9.55
C ILE A 46 12.04 2.17 -10.29
N GLU A 47 11.39 3.11 -9.66
CA GLU A 47 11.08 4.46 -10.10
C GLU A 47 11.27 5.41 -8.92
N PRO A 48 11.32 6.73 -9.11
CA PRO A 48 11.70 7.70 -8.07
C PRO A 48 10.96 7.55 -6.73
N HIS A 49 9.72 7.06 -6.75
CA HIS A 49 8.89 6.91 -5.54
C HIS A 49 8.35 5.51 -5.36
N LEU A 50 8.74 4.55 -6.21
CA LEU A 50 8.25 3.18 -6.17
C LEU A 50 9.33 2.23 -5.60
N TRP A 51 9.21 1.92 -4.33
CA TRP A 51 10.18 1.18 -3.55
C TRP A 51 9.78 -0.27 -3.31
N THR A 52 10.68 -1.22 -3.58
CA THR A 52 10.42 -2.66 -3.44
C THR A 52 10.81 -3.23 -2.07
N GLY A 53 11.46 -2.45 -1.21
CA GLY A 53 12.00 -2.93 0.06
C GLY A 53 10.95 -3.52 1.00
N VAL A 54 9.69 -3.05 0.94
CA VAL A 54 8.59 -3.63 1.71
C VAL A 54 8.39 -5.13 1.41
N GLY A 55 8.64 -5.56 0.18
CA GLY A 55 8.56 -6.96 -0.24
C GLY A 55 9.66 -7.86 0.34
N ARG A 56 10.69 -7.29 0.96
CA ARG A 56 11.71 -8.03 1.73
C ARG A 56 11.15 -8.52 3.06
N ALA A 57 10.31 -7.71 3.70
CA ALA A 57 9.71 -7.99 4.99
C ALA A 57 8.45 -8.83 4.90
N ARG A 58 7.69 -8.69 3.82
CA ARG A 58 6.36 -9.27 3.68
C ARG A 58 6.14 -9.86 2.29
N SER A 59 5.84 -11.16 2.25
CA SER A 59 5.34 -11.80 1.03
C SER A 59 3.97 -11.20 0.64
N GLY A 60 3.73 -11.01 -0.65
CA GLY A 60 2.48 -10.45 -1.15
C GLY A 60 2.49 -8.93 -1.31
N CYS A 61 3.48 -8.22 -0.78
CA CYS A 61 3.71 -6.81 -1.10
C CYS A 61 4.65 -6.69 -2.31
N GLY A 62 4.20 -5.98 -3.35
CA GLY A 62 5.02 -5.76 -4.56
C GLY A 62 5.97 -4.60 -4.38
N ALA A 63 5.42 -3.42 -4.24
CA ALA A 63 6.14 -2.18 -4.04
C ALA A 63 5.29 -1.20 -3.21
N ALA A 64 5.92 -0.20 -2.65
CA ALA A 64 5.27 0.86 -1.89
C ALA A 64 5.61 2.22 -2.50
N LEU A 65 4.67 3.14 -2.47
CA LEU A 65 4.95 4.55 -2.73
C LEU A 65 5.65 5.14 -1.50
N VAL A 66 6.82 5.72 -1.70
CA VAL A 66 7.65 6.29 -0.64
C VAL A 66 8.09 7.68 -1.04
N GLY A 67 7.79 8.66 -0.19
CA GLY A 67 8.14 10.04 -0.44
C GLY A 67 7.48 10.99 0.56
N SER A 68 7.58 12.29 0.29
CA SER A 68 6.78 13.30 1.00
C SER A 68 5.29 13.14 0.65
N ALA A 69 4.42 13.78 1.42
CA ALA A 69 2.99 13.78 1.13
C ALA A 69 2.69 14.26 -0.30
N ASP A 70 3.34 15.33 -0.74
CA ASP A 70 3.15 15.88 -2.09
C ASP A 70 3.59 14.90 -3.18
N GLN A 71 4.69 14.17 -2.97
CA GLN A 71 5.17 13.16 -3.90
C GLN A 71 4.19 11.98 -4.01
N VAL A 72 3.72 11.47 -2.86
CA VAL A 72 2.73 10.40 -2.82
C VAL A 72 1.42 10.85 -3.48
N LEU A 73 0.97 12.07 -3.21
CA LEU A 73 -0.24 12.64 -3.84
C LEU A 73 -0.09 12.76 -5.35
N SER A 74 1.08 13.17 -5.83
CA SER A 74 1.38 13.24 -7.27
C SER A 74 1.28 11.87 -7.94
N GLU A 75 1.81 10.83 -7.30
CA GLU A 75 1.72 9.46 -7.80
C GLU A 75 0.27 8.93 -7.81
N LEU A 76 -0.50 9.19 -6.74
CA LEU A 76 -1.92 8.82 -6.69
C LEU A 76 -2.71 9.52 -7.81
N GLU A 77 -2.40 10.78 -8.09
CA GLU A 77 -3.03 11.52 -9.20
C GLU A 77 -2.63 10.94 -10.57
N ALA A 78 -1.40 10.48 -10.75
CA ALA A 78 -0.98 9.79 -11.96
C ALA A 78 -1.79 8.50 -12.17
N TYR A 79 -1.99 7.69 -11.14
CA TYR A 79 -2.87 6.51 -11.18
C TYR A 79 -4.32 6.88 -11.51
N ARG A 80 -4.83 7.96 -10.91
CA ARG A 80 -6.18 8.47 -11.18
C ARG A 80 -6.36 8.87 -12.64
N LYS A 81 -5.37 9.54 -13.23
CA LYS A 81 -5.36 9.90 -14.67
C LYS A 81 -5.35 8.69 -15.59
N MET A 82 -4.78 7.58 -15.17
CA MET A 82 -4.84 6.30 -15.90
C MET A 82 -6.20 5.59 -15.77
N GLY A 83 -7.14 6.13 -15.00
CA GLY A 83 -8.49 5.60 -14.84
C GLY A 83 -8.73 4.80 -13.57
N ILE A 84 -7.76 4.70 -12.66
CA ILE A 84 -7.97 4.05 -11.36
C ILE A 84 -8.88 4.95 -10.51
N ARG A 85 -10.00 4.40 -10.05
CA ARG A 85 -11.06 5.13 -9.35
C ARG A 85 -11.16 4.79 -7.87
N ALA A 86 -10.53 3.74 -7.42
CA ALA A 86 -10.54 3.30 -6.03
C ALA A 86 -9.16 2.79 -5.61
N PHE A 87 -8.77 3.12 -4.38
CA PHE A 87 -7.50 2.70 -3.78
C PHE A 87 -7.77 2.02 -2.45
N ILE A 88 -7.07 0.92 -2.22
CA ILE A 88 -6.92 0.32 -0.89
C ILE A 88 -5.49 0.60 -0.47
N LEU A 89 -5.33 1.49 0.49
CA LEU A 89 -4.03 1.94 0.97
C LEU A 89 -3.64 1.16 2.23
N SER A 90 -2.39 0.81 2.31
CA SER A 90 -1.82 0.08 3.45
C SER A 90 -0.38 0.55 3.65
N GLY A 91 0.03 0.71 4.89
CA GLY A 91 1.39 1.13 5.26
C GLY A 91 1.95 0.32 6.42
N TYR A 92 3.21 0.51 6.73
CA TYR A 92 3.94 -0.18 7.78
C TYR A 92 4.77 0.79 8.62
N PRO A 93 4.62 0.81 9.95
CA PRO A 93 3.59 0.16 10.78
C PRO A 93 2.20 0.73 10.50
N HIS A 94 1.16 -0.11 10.54
CA HIS A 94 -0.17 0.27 10.07
C HIS A 94 -0.75 1.51 10.77
N ILE A 95 -0.60 1.61 12.10
CA ILE A 95 -1.19 2.71 12.87
C ILE A 95 -0.48 4.03 12.56
N ASP A 96 0.84 4.01 12.50
CA ASP A 96 1.64 5.21 12.29
C ASP A 96 1.45 5.72 10.85
N GLU A 97 1.51 4.83 9.86
CA GLU A 97 1.26 5.19 8.47
C GLU A 97 -0.18 5.67 8.24
N CYS A 98 -1.17 5.07 8.90
CA CYS A 98 -2.55 5.56 8.84
C CYS A 98 -2.67 6.98 9.39
N LYS A 99 -1.99 7.29 10.50
CA LYS A 99 -1.97 8.64 11.06
C LYS A 99 -1.24 9.62 10.14
N HIS A 100 -0.07 9.24 9.62
CA HIS A 100 0.69 10.07 8.68
C HIS A 100 -0.11 10.39 7.43
N PHE A 101 -0.67 9.38 6.79
CA PHE A 101 -1.50 9.57 5.60
C PHE A 101 -2.74 10.40 5.91
N GLY A 102 -3.43 10.11 7.01
CA GLY A 102 -4.61 10.84 7.46
C GLY A 102 -4.34 12.32 7.77
N THR A 103 -3.15 12.63 8.29
CA THR A 103 -2.78 14.00 8.64
C THR A 103 -2.25 14.79 7.46
N HIS A 104 -1.45 14.16 6.59
CA HIS A 104 -0.67 14.88 5.60
C HIS A 104 -1.13 14.69 4.15
N ALA A 105 -1.84 13.62 3.84
CA ALA A 105 -2.31 13.35 2.49
C ALA A 105 -3.83 13.48 2.34
N MET A 106 -4.61 12.87 3.23
CA MET A 106 -6.09 12.88 3.14
C MET A 106 -6.72 14.26 3.02
N PRO A 107 -6.24 15.33 3.71
CA PRO A 107 -6.83 16.67 3.58
C PRO A 107 -6.73 17.27 2.18
N HIS A 108 -5.85 16.73 1.34
CA HIS A 108 -5.62 17.19 -0.04
C HIS A 108 -6.33 16.31 -1.09
N LEU A 109 -7.10 15.31 -0.65
CA LEU A 109 -7.83 14.41 -1.53
C LEU A 109 -9.33 14.67 -1.45
N GLU A 110 -9.96 14.91 -2.59
CA GLU A 110 -11.41 14.83 -2.72
C GLU A 110 -11.83 13.36 -2.79
N THR A 111 -12.36 12.85 -1.70
CA THR A 111 -12.75 11.45 -1.58
C THR A 111 -14.25 11.29 -1.37
N CYS A 112 -14.80 10.20 -1.89
CA CYS A 112 -16.13 9.72 -1.53
C CYS A 112 -16.09 8.20 -1.39
N SER A 113 -17.06 7.63 -0.69
CA SER A 113 -17.20 6.19 -0.65
C SER A 113 -17.76 5.66 -1.97
N LEU A 114 -17.44 4.40 -2.33
CA LEU A 114 -18.01 3.78 -3.52
C LEU A 114 -19.55 3.76 -3.51
N PRO A 115 -20.24 3.48 -2.40
CA PRO A 115 -21.69 3.60 -2.32
C PRO A 115 -22.21 5.01 -2.65
N GLU A 116 -21.56 6.05 -2.15
CA GLU A 116 -21.89 7.44 -2.47
C GLU A 116 -21.72 7.74 -3.96
N MET A 117 -20.59 7.33 -4.52
CA MET A 117 -20.29 7.52 -5.94
C MET A 117 -21.33 6.87 -6.87
N TYR A 118 -21.90 5.75 -6.45
CA TYR A 118 -22.95 5.04 -7.20
C TYR A 118 -24.38 5.40 -6.77
N GLY A 119 -24.58 6.41 -5.92
CA GLY A 119 -25.89 6.79 -5.40
C GLY A 119 -26.57 5.69 -4.57
N ARG A 120 -25.81 4.81 -3.96
CA ARG A 120 -26.28 3.67 -3.18
C ARG A 120 -25.99 3.83 -1.69
N VAL A 121 -26.08 5.04 -1.19
CA VAL A 121 -25.91 5.30 0.24
C VAL A 121 -27.09 4.69 0.97
N PRO A 122 -26.90 3.71 1.86
CA PRO A 122 -27.99 3.14 2.63
C PRO A 122 -28.51 4.18 3.63
N GLU A 123 -29.84 4.28 3.80
CA GLU A 123 -30.46 5.14 4.81
C GLU A 123 -30.00 4.81 6.23
N LYS A 124 -29.62 3.55 6.46
CA LYS A 124 -29.05 3.07 7.74
C LYS A 124 -27.75 2.34 7.47
N VAL A 125 -26.76 2.64 8.27
CA VAL A 125 -25.51 1.85 8.26
C VAL A 125 -25.85 0.42 8.65
N PRO A 126 -25.59 -0.59 7.80
CA PRO A 126 -25.88 -1.97 8.13
C PRO A 126 -25.10 -2.40 9.37
N ALA A 127 -25.77 -3.06 10.31
CA ALA A 127 -25.12 -3.68 11.44
C ALA A 127 -24.27 -4.85 10.93
N THR A 128 -22.98 -4.65 10.87
CA THR A 128 -22.01 -5.70 10.56
C THR A 128 -21.08 -5.90 11.75
N PRO A 129 -20.38 -7.03 11.87
CA PRO A 129 -19.41 -7.23 12.94
C PRO A 129 -18.29 -6.18 12.95
N LEU A 130 -18.08 -5.49 11.82
CA LEU A 130 -17.06 -4.45 11.64
C LEU A 130 -17.64 -3.03 11.71
N ALA A 131 -18.93 -2.87 11.60
CA ALA A 131 -19.58 -1.58 11.80
C ALA A 131 -19.88 -1.42 13.29
N ALA A 132 -19.50 -0.30 13.88
CA ALA A 132 -20.01 0.09 15.17
C ALA A 132 -21.52 0.33 15.02
N GLY A 133 -22.33 -0.71 15.24
CA GLY A 133 -23.77 -0.56 15.32
C GLY A 133 -24.11 0.49 16.35
N GLU A 134 -25.16 1.27 16.13
CA GLU A 134 -25.71 2.15 17.16
C GLU A 134 -25.85 1.32 18.45
N ARG A 135 -25.04 1.65 19.42
CA ARG A 135 -25.26 1.15 20.77
C ARG A 135 -26.53 1.80 21.28
N ARG A 136 -27.56 1.04 21.39
CA ARG A 136 -28.78 1.44 22.08
C ARG A 136 -28.49 1.64 23.57
#